data_24f982b9202d4bb1f2d747a4f0c61465
#
_entry.id   24f982b9202d4bb1f2d747a4f0c61465
#
_cell.length_a   1.000
_cell.length_b   1.000
_cell.length_c   1.000
_cell.angle_alpha   90.00
_cell.angle_beta   90.00
_cell.angle_gamma   90.00
#
_symmetry.space_group_name_H-M   'P 1'
#
loop_
_entity.id
_entity.type
_entity.pdbx_description
1 polymer ?
#
loop_
_entity_poly.entity_id
_entity_poly.type
_entity_poly.pdbx_seq_one_letter_code
_entity_poly.pdbx_strand_id
1 'polypeptide(L)'
;GFFSKIPNTEKHGSAFILTKGYNDDIIVDEYTTVKQIRQGKYTQLVEISTLPYIRNIQIDAPSRETYYSFRVSVKAVIEVADPITFYENKNLDVDLYFDHVFSMDVKKITRKYSILDYDGMDDELAQKLSSLSTVDESTGLQYQVSAVDAIPGEEAVEYVRKFGTQKLDAMLKKNARELTDILTDDYSQAVKTEVAEGKLTETEALEKIQEHDAMIQKNRINLVRELREDGFITDRDAKIRVETVLNGIAKQDQIKEAAVEQKDIAGIDQFFTEEEEK
;
A
#
# COMPACT_ATOMS: atom_id res chain seq x y z
N GLY A 1 8.18 -55.54 28.07
CA GLY A 1 8.77 -54.21 28.29
C GLY A 1 8.52 -53.30 27.09
N PHE A 2 8.06 -52.11 27.32
CA PHE A 2 7.62 -51.15 26.28
C PHE A 2 8.76 -50.75 25.34
N PHE A 3 10.02 -50.84 25.74
CA PHE A 3 11.17 -50.47 24.94
C PHE A 3 12.14 -51.66 24.79
N SER A 4 11.89 -52.46 23.77
CA SER A 4 12.80 -53.55 23.38
C SER A 4 13.87 -53.10 22.39
N LYS A 5 13.73 -51.96 21.77
CA LYS A 5 14.67 -51.33 20.84
C LYS A 5 14.69 -49.83 21.07
N ILE A 6 15.87 -49.21 20.91
CA ILE A 6 15.99 -47.75 20.84
C ILE A 6 15.30 -47.31 19.53
N PRO A 7 14.44 -46.26 19.55
CA PRO A 7 13.89 -45.70 18.32
C PRO A 7 15.04 -45.30 17.38
N ASN A 8 14.81 -45.42 16.07
CA ASN A 8 15.77 -44.90 15.11
C ASN A 8 15.78 -43.37 15.20
N THR A 9 16.84 -42.85 15.81
CA THR A 9 17.02 -41.40 16.03
C THR A 9 17.57 -40.67 14.80
N GLU A 10 17.87 -41.39 13.70
CA GLU A 10 18.39 -40.80 12.45
C GLU A 10 17.31 -40.10 11.61
N LYS A 11 16.10 -39.92 12.14
CA LYS A 11 15.07 -39.20 11.43
C LYS A 11 15.36 -37.70 11.44
N HIS A 12 15.91 -37.20 10.34
CA HIS A 12 16.19 -35.78 10.18
C HIS A 12 14.91 -34.95 10.43
N GLY A 13 15.05 -33.90 11.24
CA GLY A 13 13.92 -32.97 11.51
C GLY A 13 12.97 -33.45 12.61
N SER A 14 13.36 -34.47 13.41
CA SER A 14 12.60 -34.92 14.59
C SER A 14 13.52 -35.11 15.77
N ALA A 15 13.08 -34.68 16.94
CA ALA A 15 13.66 -35.03 18.22
C ALA A 15 12.77 -36.03 18.96
N PHE A 16 13.35 -36.99 19.63
CA PHE A 16 12.63 -37.96 20.40
C PHE A 16 12.89 -37.74 21.90
N ILE A 17 11.83 -37.59 22.67
CA ILE A 17 11.89 -37.38 24.13
C ILE A 17 11.31 -38.59 24.82
N LEU A 18 12.07 -39.09 25.79
CA LEU A 18 11.57 -40.07 26.76
C LEU A 18 11.10 -39.34 28.02
N THR A 19 9.85 -39.55 28.39
CA THR A 19 9.22 -38.89 29.54
C THR A 19 8.63 -39.92 30.52
N LYS A 20 8.65 -39.57 31.79
CA LYS A 20 7.95 -40.28 32.87
C LYS A 20 6.93 -39.43 33.59
N GLY A 21 6.74 -38.19 33.12
CA GLY A 21 5.70 -37.26 33.58
C GLY A 21 6.09 -36.36 34.75
N TYR A 22 7.37 -36.37 35.20
CA TYR A 22 7.86 -35.55 36.29
C TYR A 22 9.25 -34.98 35.99
N ASN A 23 9.35 -33.96 35.15
CA ASN A 23 10.56 -33.14 34.91
C ASN A 23 11.94 -33.84 34.78
N ASP A 24 11.97 -35.09 34.49
CA ASP A 24 13.20 -35.85 34.24
C ASP A 24 13.22 -36.39 32.81
N ASP A 25 12.74 -35.54 31.88
CA ASP A 25 12.66 -35.88 30.46
C ASP A 25 14.06 -35.86 29.84
N ILE A 26 14.35 -36.79 28.95
CA ILE A 26 15.62 -36.83 28.23
C ILE A 26 15.42 -36.88 26.73
N ILE A 27 16.30 -36.22 25.97
CA ILE A 27 16.39 -36.38 24.52
C ILE A 27 17.09 -37.73 24.24
N VAL A 28 16.50 -38.50 23.33
CA VAL A 28 17.12 -39.73 22.84
C VAL A 28 18.11 -39.35 21.74
N ASP A 29 19.37 -39.59 22.04
CA ASP A 29 20.48 -39.38 21.13
C ASP A 29 21.25 -40.69 20.82
N GLU A 30 22.32 -40.58 20.04
CA GLU A 30 23.18 -41.73 19.70
C GLU A 30 23.88 -42.37 20.89
N TYR A 31 24.01 -41.63 22.01
CA TYR A 31 24.64 -42.09 23.24
C TYR A 31 23.64 -42.73 24.22
N THR A 32 22.36 -42.62 23.94
CA THR A 32 21.31 -43.15 24.82
C THR A 32 21.29 -44.68 24.78
N THR A 33 21.54 -45.31 25.91
CA THR A 33 21.59 -46.75 26.00
C THR A 33 20.28 -47.38 26.51
N VAL A 34 19.99 -48.60 26.07
CA VAL A 34 18.84 -49.37 26.59
C VAL A 34 18.87 -49.52 28.13
N LYS A 35 20.07 -49.54 28.71
CA LYS A 35 20.24 -49.61 30.16
C LYS A 35 19.74 -48.32 30.83
N GLN A 36 20.12 -47.17 30.30
CA GLN A 36 19.64 -45.87 30.80
C GLN A 36 18.11 -45.76 30.70
N ILE A 37 17.53 -46.17 29.56
CA ILE A 37 16.10 -46.15 29.37
C ILE A 37 15.36 -46.99 30.42
N ARG A 38 15.87 -48.21 30.68
CA ARG A 38 15.26 -49.11 31.67
C ARG A 38 15.43 -48.60 33.10
N GLN A 39 16.59 -48.04 33.45
CA GLN A 39 16.84 -47.47 34.76
C GLN A 39 16.04 -46.22 35.02
N GLY A 40 15.79 -45.38 33.98
CA GLY A 40 15.01 -44.14 34.06
C GLY A 40 13.51 -44.36 34.25
N LYS A 41 13.00 -45.58 34.04
CA LYS A 41 11.56 -45.92 34.16
C LYS A 41 10.65 -45.06 33.32
N TYR A 42 11.13 -44.64 32.13
CA TYR A 42 10.32 -43.83 31.18
C TYR A 42 9.12 -44.63 30.72
N THR A 43 7.99 -43.91 30.60
CA THR A 43 6.67 -44.51 30.26
C THR A 43 6.22 -44.15 28.87
N GLN A 44 6.69 -43.05 28.31
CA GLN A 44 6.28 -42.55 27.01
C GLN A 44 7.50 -42.14 26.18
N LEU A 45 7.35 -42.29 24.86
CA LEU A 45 8.22 -41.73 23.83
C LEU A 45 7.44 -40.72 23.04
N VAL A 46 7.91 -39.50 22.94
CA VAL A 46 7.28 -38.40 22.19
C VAL A 46 8.20 -38.01 21.05
N GLU A 47 7.67 -37.92 19.86
CA GLU A 47 8.36 -37.36 18.69
C GLU A 47 7.93 -35.90 18.51
N ILE A 48 8.91 -34.99 18.41
CA ILE A 48 8.71 -33.56 18.19
C ILE A 48 9.38 -33.20 16.88
N SER A 49 8.63 -32.56 15.98
CA SER A 49 9.21 -32.00 14.76
C SER A 49 10.08 -30.80 15.10
N THR A 50 11.32 -30.84 14.64
CA THR A 50 12.30 -29.72 14.75
C THR A 50 12.46 -29.00 13.42
N LEU A 51 11.72 -29.41 12.37
CA LEU A 51 11.76 -28.74 11.08
C LEU A 51 11.22 -27.34 11.20
N PRO A 52 11.89 -26.35 10.60
CA PRO A 52 11.36 -24.99 10.54
C PRO A 52 10.07 -24.93 9.76
N TYR A 53 9.13 -24.12 10.21
CA TYR A 53 7.85 -23.86 9.53
C TYR A 53 7.55 -22.37 9.54
N ILE A 54 6.75 -21.93 8.56
CA ILE A 54 6.41 -20.53 8.41
C ILE A 54 5.04 -20.30 9.06
N ARG A 55 4.98 -19.26 9.90
CA ARG A 55 3.72 -18.71 10.43
C ARG A 55 3.51 -17.28 9.93
N ASN A 56 2.26 -16.95 9.70
CA ASN A 56 1.81 -15.61 9.39
C ASN A 56 0.93 -15.12 10.54
N ILE A 57 1.48 -14.21 11.35
CA ILE A 57 0.82 -13.62 12.52
C ILE A 57 0.21 -12.29 12.08
N GLN A 58 -1.09 -12.11 12.32
CA GLN A 58 -1.80 -10.86 12.00
C GLN A 58 -2.11 -10.10 13.27
N ILE A 59 -1.71 -8.83 13.30
CA ILE A 59 -1.85 -7.95 14.45
C ILE A 59 -2.59 -6.69 14.01
N ASP A 60 -3.75 -6.43 14.60
CA ASP A 60 -4.43 -5.16 14.43
C ASP A 60 -3.83 -4.14 15.42
N ALA A 61 -3.28 -3.06 14.89
CA ALA A 61 -2.55 -2.08 15.66
C ALA A 61 -3.01 -0.65 15.36
N PRO A 62 -3.23 0.20 16.37
CA PRO A 62 -3.76 1.54 16.16
C PRO A 62 -2.78 2.42 15.40
N SER A 63 -3.31 3.27 14.51
CA SER A 63 -2.56 4.36 13.89
C SER A 63 -2.35 5.53 14.86
N ARG A 64 -1.65 6.57 14.40
CA ARG A 64 -1.51 7.83 15.14
C ARG A 64 -2.86 8.48 15.48
N GLU A 65 -3.84 8.36 14.61
CA GLU A 65 -5.20 8.91 14.79
C GLU A 65 -6.03 8.15 15.81
N THR A 66 -5.60 6.97 16.25
CA THR A 66 -6.27 6.07 17.23
C THR A 66 -7.65 5.55 16.84
N TYR A 67 -8.38 6.21 15.94
CA TYR A 67 -9.69 5.79 15.42
C TYR A 67 -9.59 4.74 14.32
N TYR A 68 -8.41 4.63 13.70
CA TYR A 68 -8.12 3.68 12.63
C TYR A 68 -6.96 2.77 13.02
N SER A 69 -6.99 1.56 12.53
CA SER A 69 -5.92 0.60 12.74
C SER A 69 -5.18 0.25 11.45
N PHE A 70 -3.95 -0.23 11.62
CA PHE A 70 -3.23 -0.98 10.61
C PHE A 70 -3.41 -2.46 10.88
N ARG A 71 -3.55 -3.25 9.82
CA ARG A 71 -3.39 -4.69 9.86
C ARG A 71 -1.96 -5.03 9.48
N VAL A 72 -1.18 -5.46 10.47
CA VAL A 72 0.23 -5.82 10.30
C VAL A 72 0.34 -7.32 10.20
N SER A 73 0.95 -7.80 9.12
CA SER A 73 1.22 -9.21 8.84
C SER A 73 2.70 -9.49 9.04
N VAL A 74 3.03 -10.31 10.04
CA VAL A 74 4.41 -10.70 10.36
C VAL A 74 4.61 -12.14 9.95
N LYS A 75 5.50 -12.40 8.98
CA LYS A 75 5.92 -13.73 8.60
C LYS A 75 7.16 -14.13 9.41
N ALA A 76 7.04 -15.16 10.22
CA ALA A 76 8.15 -15.71 10.99
C ALA A 76 8.42 -17.15 10.59
N VAL A 77 9.70 -17.50 10.49
CA VAL A 77 10.18 -18.88 10.43
C VAL A 77 10.40 -19.32 11.87
N ILE A 78 9.76 -20.40 12.26
CA ILE A 78 9.76 -20.90 13.65
C ILE A 78 10.30 -22.32 13.63
N GLU A 79 11.17 -22.66 14.57
CA GLU A 79 11.65 -24.01 14.80
C GLU A 79 11.73 -24.32 16.29
N VAL A 80 11.70 -25.59 16.64
CA VAL A 80 11.91 -26.04 18.03
C VAL A 80 13.40 -26.23 18.26
N ALA A 81 14.01 -25.30 19.01
CA ALA A 81 15.42 -25.32 19.35
C ALA A 81 15.70 -26.17 20.62
N ASP A 82 14.80 -26.12 21.60
CA ASP A 82 14.83 -26.97 22.78
C ASP A 82 13.56 -27.83 22.88
N PRO A 83 13.62 -29.09 22.41
CA PRO A 83 12.46 -29.98 22.42
C PRO A 83 11.91 -30.30 23.80
N ILE A 84 12.77 -30.34 24.88
CA ILE A 84 12.31 -30.62 26.24
C ILE A 84 11.47 -29.47 26.75
N THR A 85 12.01 -28.27 26.73
CA THR A 85 11.28 -27.05 27.14
C THR A 85 9.96 -26.86 26.33
N PHE A 86 10.01 -27.10 25.02
CA PHE A 86 8.79 -27.04 24.19
C PHE A 86 7.74 -28.08 24.60
N TYR A 87 8.17 -29.32 24.91
CA TYR A 87 7.29 -30.38 25.37
C TYR A 87 6.66 -30.07 26.72
N GLU A 88 7.43 -29.48 27.65
CA GLU A 88 6.93 -29.08 28.96
C GLU A 88 5.84 -28.01 28.87
N ASN A 89 5.89 -27.18 27.85
CA ASN A 89 4.87 -26.15 27.51
C ASN A 89 3.70 -26.71 26.67
N LYS A 90 3.14 -27.87 27.05
CA LYS A 90 2.12 -28.63 26.28
C LYS A 90 0.91 -27.86 25.82
N ASN A 91 0.58 -26.75 26.47
CA ASN A 91 -0.61 -25.93 26.22
C ASN A 91 -0.23 -24.60 25.56
N LEU A 92 1.00 -24.47 25.04
CA LEU A 92 1.42 -23.24 24.36
C LEU A 92 0.62 -23.06 23.08
N ASP A 93 -0.21 -22.02 23.07
CA ASP A 93 -0.80 -21.51 21.83
C ASP A 93 0.26 -20.64 21.15
N VAL A 94 0.87 -21.20 20.10
CA VAL A 94 1.97 -20.54 19.37
C VAL A 94 1.53 -19.23 18.74
N ASP A 95 0.31 -19.17 18.22
CA ASP A 95 -0.19 -17.96 17.55
C ASP A 95 -0.43 -16.84 18.60
N LEU A 96 -1.03 -17.17 19.72
CA LEU A 96 -1.24 -16.23 20.82
C LEU A 96 0.10 -15.76 21.44
N TYR A 97 1.07 -16.67 21.56
CA TYR A 97 2.40 -16.34 22.05
C TYR A 97 3.08 -15.31 21.16
N PHE A 98 3.11 -15.51 19.83
CA PHE A 98 3.74 -14.57 18.91
C PHE A 98 2.94 -13.28 18.74
N ASP A 99 1.62 -13.32 18.82
CA ASP A 99 0.83 -12.10 18.92
C ASP A 99 1.29 -11.26 20.10
N HIS A 100 1.47 -11.87 21.27
CA HIS A 100 1.95 -11.17 22.46
C HIS A 100 3.39 -10.63 22.28
N VAL A 101 4.30 -11.43 21.74
CA VAL A 101 5.71 -11.04 21.54
C VAL A 101 5.84 -9.83 20.62
N PHE A 102 5.10 -9.81 19.51
CA PHE A 102 5.22 -8.75 18.51
C PHE A 102 4.33 -7.54 18.78
N SER A 103 3.19 -7.74 19.43
CA SER A 103 2.13 -6.74 19.59
C SER A 103 2.61 -5.42 20.19
N MET A 104 3.48 -5.49 21.18
CA MET A 104 3.96 -4.30 21.88
C MET A 104 4.79 -3.39 20.99
N ASP A 105 5.76 -3.98 20.28
CA ASP A 105 6.63 -3.22 19.37
C ASP A 105 5.87 -2.76 18.12
N VAL A 106 5.01 -3.61 17.56
CA VAL A 106 4.13 -3.24 16.45
C VAL A 106 3.26 -2.04 16.82
N LYS A 107 2.52 -2.08 17.91
CA LYS A 107 1.67 -0.97 18.37
C LYS A 107 2.44 0.30 18.70
N LYS A 108 3.67 0.17 19.19
CA LYS A 108 4.54 1.31 19.45
C LYS A 108 4.97 2.02 18.18
N ILE A 109 5.27 1.27 17.12
CA ILE A 109 5.69 1.80 15.84
C ILE A 109 4.50 2.38 15.09
N THR A 110 3.41 1.63 14.91
CA THR A 110 2.25 2.06 14.13
C THR A 110 1.63 3.36 14.64
N ARG A 111 1.66 3.63 15.96
CA ARG A 111 1.21 4.89 16.56
C ARG A 111 1.99 6.14 16.12
N LYS A 112 3.16 5.98 15.53
CA LYS A 112 3.92 7.10 14.97
C LYS A 112 3.40 7.53 13.61
N TYR A 113 2.75 6.62 12.89
CA TYR A 113 2.34 6.79 11.51
C TYR A 113 0.87 7.12 11.37
N SER A 114 0.59 8.06 10.47
CA SER A 114 -0.77 8.38 10.07
C SER A 114 -1.31 7.29 9.13
N ILE A 115 -2.60 7.01 9.23
CA ILE A 115 -3.27 6.12 8.28
C ILE A 115 -3.24 6.66 6.82
N LEU A 116 -2.98 7.95 6.66
CA LEU A 116 -2.89 8.63 5.37
C LEU A 116 -1.45 8.83 4.88
N ASP A 117 -0.46 8.58 5.75
CA ASP A 117 0.95 8.79 5.47
C ASP A 117 1.76 7.84 6.37
N TYR A 118 2.11 6.69 5.81
CA TYR A 118 2.82 5.62 6.51
C TYR A 118 4.04 5.09 5.75
N ASP A 119 4.59 5.92 4.85
CA ASP A 119 5.81 5.59 4.13
C ASP A 119 6.95 5.24 5.10
N GLY A 120 7.68 4.17 4.83
CA GLY A 120 8.77 3.66 5.65
C GLY A 120 8.37 2.94 6.94
N MET A 121 7.08 2.79 7.23
CA MET A 121 6.62 2.05 8.40
C MET A 121 7.01 0.57 8.33
N ASP A 122 6.88 -0.05 7.15
CA ASP A 122 7.23 -1.45 6.94
C ASP A 122 8.71 -1.70 7.19
N ASP A 123 9.58 -0.78 6.76
CA ASP A 123 11.02 -0.87 6.98
C ASP A 123 11.37 -0.75 8.48
N GLU A 124 10.74 0.20 9.20
CA GLU A 124 10.93 0.36 10.64
C GLU A 124 10.45 -0.88 11.41
N LEU A 125 9.28 -1.42 11.04
CA LEU A 125 8.74 -2.66 11.61
C LEU A 125 9.66 -3.84 11.32
N ALA A 126 10.09 -4.03 10.08
CA ALA A 126 10.97 -5.11 9.68
C ALA A 126 12.31 -5.04 10.42
N GLN A 127 12.92 -3.87 10.50
CA GLN A 127 14.17 -3.66 11.24
C GLN A 127 14.02 -3.99 12.73
N LYS A 128 12.93 -3.50 13.35
CA LYS A 128 12.69 -3.73 14.76
C LYS A 128 12.42 -5.20 15.08
N LEU A 129 11.52 -5.82 14.33
CA LEU A 129 11.10 -7.20 14.60
C LEU A 129 12.19 -8.22 14.25
N SER A 130 13.01 -7.96 13.22
CA SER A 130 14.16 -8.81 12.91
C SER A 130 15.21 -8.79 14.02
N SER A 131 15.31 -7.70 14.77
CA SER A 131 16.22 -7.62 15.93
C SER A 131 15.77 -8.47 17.12
N LEU A 132 14.52 -8.97 17.11
CA LEU A 132 13.97 -9.84 18.16
C LEU A 132 14.24 -11.33 17.89
N SER A 133 14.92 -11.67 16.80
CA SER A 133 15.28 -13.06 16.47
C SER A 133 16.16 -13.66 17.56
N THR A 134 15.56 -14.51 18.38
CA THR A 134 16.25 -15.18 19.51
C THR A 134 15.70 -16.57 19.76
N VAL A 135 16.47 -17.38 20.46
CA VAL A 135 15.95 -18.58 21.14
C VAL A 135 15.26 -18.13 22.41
N ASP A 136 13.96 -18.42 22.51
CA ASP A 136 13.23 -18.18 23.77
C ASP A 136 13.39 -19.37 24.71
N GLU A 137 14.20 -19.16 25.74
CA GLU A 137 14.47 -20.18 26.76
C GLU A 137 13.22 -20.63 27.53
N SER A 138 12.17 -19.80 27.56
CA SER A 138 10.94 -20.13 28.27
C SER A 138 10.02 -21.07 27.48
N THR A 139 10.08 -21.06 26.17
CA THR A 139 9.23 -21.89 25.29
C THR A 139 9.98 -22.94 24.52
N GLY A 140 11.31 -22.84 24.43
CA GLY A 140 12.16 -23.71 23.62
C GLY A 140 12.04 -23.47 22.11
N LEU A 141 11.38 -22.36 21.70
CA LEU A 141 11.23 -21.96 20.31
C LEU A 141 12.35 -21.02 19.88
N GLN A 142 12.82 -21.23 18.67
CA GLN A 142 13.62 -20.25 17.94
C GLN A 142 12.80 -19.67 16.81
N TYR A 143 12.90 -18.37 16.58
CA TYR A 143 12.18 -17.73 15.49
C TYR A 143 13.01 -16.65 14.81
N GLN A 144 12.71 -16.44 13.52
CA GLN A 144 13.28 -15.38 12.70
C GLN A 144 12.18 -14.75 11.87
N VAL A 145 12.04 -13.43 11.98
CA VAL A 145 11.11 -12.67 11.13
C VAL A 145 11.68 -12.57 9.72
N SER A 146 10.91 -13.03 8.75
CA SER A 146 11.30 -13.08 7.33
C SER A 146 10.69 -11.96 6.50
N ALA A 147 9.50 -11.46 6.85
CA ALA A 147 8.84 -10.35 6.19
C ALA A 147 7.82 -9.69 7.14
N VAL A 148 7.61 -8.40 6.93
CA VAL A 148 6.56 -7.62 7.57
C VAL A 148 5.87 -6.80 6.49
N ASP A 149 4.54 -6.74 6.57
CA ASP A 149 3.69 -5.96 5.67
C ASP A 149 2.58 -5.31 6.50
N ALA A 150 2.32 -4.04 6.27
CA ALA A 150 1.30 -3.30 7.00
C ALA A 150 0.38 -2.55 6.04
N ILE A 151 -0.89 -2.81 6.16
CA ILE A 151 -1.93 -2.18 5.35
C ILE A 151 -2.96 -1.49 6.25
N PRO A 152 -3.64 -0.44 5.77
CA PRO A 152 -4.79 0.12 6.48
C PRO A 152 -5.83 -0.95 6.80
N GLY A 153 -6.35 -0.94 8.02
CA GLY A 153 -7.45 -1.81 8.44
C GLY A 153 -8.71 -1.56 7.60
N GLU A 154 -9.64 -2.51 7.61
CA GLU A 154 -10.85 -2.45 6.77
C GLU A 154 -11.66 -1.17 6.97
N GLU A 155 -11.77 -0.72 8.21
CA GLU A 155 -12.47 0.52 8.60
C GLU A 155 -11.79 1.79 8.02
N ALA A 156 -10.50 1.74 7.74
CA ALA A 156 -9.73 2.86 7.22
C ALA A 156 -9.71 2.94 5.69
N VAL A 157 -9.93 1.83 4.99
CA VAL A 157 -9.80 1.74 3.53
C VAL A 157 -10.69 2.77 2.81
N GLU A 158 -11.94 2.91 3.25
CA GLU A 158 -12.86 3.87 2.63
C GLU A 158 -12.44 5.32 2.91
N TYR A 159 -11.96 5.59 4.12
CA TYR A 159 -11.44 6.91 4.51
C TYR A 159 -10.21 7.30 3.71
N VAL A 160 -9.23 6.41 3.60
CA VAL A 160 -8.00 6.61 2.81
C VAL A 160 -8.35 6.89 1.35
N ARG A 161 -9.28 6.12 0.77
CA ARG A 161 -9.74 6.31 -0.61
C ARG A 161 -10.44 7.67 -0.81
N LYS A 162 -11.35 8.04 0.11
CA LYS A 162 -12.03 9.36 0.05
C LYS A 162 -11.05 10.51 0.17
N PHE A 163 -10.13 10.42 1.10
CA PHE A 163 -9.10 11.46 1.30
C PHE A 163 -8.18 11.58 0.09
N GLY A 164 -7.72 10.48 -0.47
CA GLY A 164 -6.93 10.46 -1.70
C GLY A 164 -7.65 11.13 -2.86
N THR A 165 -8.95 10.83 -3.03
CA THR A 165 -9.79 11.47 -4.07
C THR A 165 -9.96 12.96 -3.82
N GLN A 166 -10.23 13.38 -2.56
CA GLN A 166 -10.38 14.80 -2.22
C GLN A 166 -9.08 15.58 -2.40
N LYS A 167 -7.95 15.02 -1.98
CA LYS A 167 -6.62 15.62 -2.17
C LYS A 167 -6.32 15.80 -3.65
N LEU A 168 -6.59 14.77 -4.44
CA LEU A 168 -6.42 14.82 -5.89
C LEU A 168 -7.32 15.88 -6.53
N ASP A 169 -8.61 15.93 -6.18
CA ASP A 169 -9.54 16.94 -6.69
C ASP A 169 -9.14 18.36 -6.29
N ALA A 170 -8.63 18.54 -5.07
CA ALA A 170 -8.09 19.81 -4.61
C ALA A 170 -6.84 20.23 -5.39
N MET A 171 -5.91 19.29 -5.65
CA MET A 171 -4.73 19.54 -6.48
C MET A 171 -5.10 19.88 -7.92
N LEU A 172 -6.03 19.14 -8.52
CA LEU A 172 -6.51 19.40 -9.87
C LEU A 172 -7.23 20.76 -9.97
N LYS A 173 -8.04 21.13 -8.98
CA LYS A 173 -8.68 22.46 -8.90
C LYS A 173 -7.67 23.57 -8.71
N LYS A 174 -6.65 23.36 -7.85
CA LYS A 174 -5.55 24.32 -7.65
C LYS A 174 -4.78 24.53 -8.94
N ASN A 175 -4.33 23.45 -9.58
CA ASN A 175 -3.62 23.51 -10.84
C ASN A 175 -4.48 24.11 -11.96
N ALA A 176 -5.79 23.78 -12.00
CA ALA A 176 -6.71 24.38 -12.96
C ALA A 176 -6.92 25.88 -12.72
N ARG A 177 -6.96 26.34 -11.46
CA ARG A 177 -7.02 27.77 -11.13
C ARG A 177 -5.72 28.46 -11.48
N GLU A 178 -4.57 27.94 -11.05
CA GLU A 178 -3.26 28.49 -11.39
C GLU A 178 -3.07 28.58 -12.92
N LEU A 179 -3.46 27.56 -13.66
CA LEU A 179 -3.47 27.58 -15.13
C LEU A 179 -4.49 28.57 -15.69
N THR A 180 -5.67 28.69 -15.10
CA THR A 180 -6.70 29.65 -15.55
C THR A 180 -6.29 31.08 -15.23
N ASP A 181 -5.75 31.34 -14.04
CA ASP A 181 -5.27 32.67 -13.63
C ASP A 181 -4.07 33.14 -14.47
N ILE A 182 -3.17 32.21 -14.86
CA ILE A 182 -2.05 32.52 -15.76
C ILE A 182 -2.52 32.69 -17.22
N LEU A 183 -3.63 32.08 -17.62
CA LEU A 183 -3.97 31.87 -19.02
C LEU A 183 -5.14 32.68 -19.54
N THR A 184 -6.10 33.07 -18.71
CA THR A 184 -7.32 33.74 -19.19
C THR A 184 -7.20 35.25 -19.16
N ASP A 185 -6.50 35.86 -18.21
CA ASP A 185 -6.42 37.30 -18.16
C ASP A 185 -5.17 37.86 -18.85
N ASP A 186 -4.00 37.28 -18.65
CA ASP A 186 -2.76 37.86 -19.19
C ASP A 186 -2.51 37.52 -20.67
N TYR A 187 -2.63 36.21 -21.06
CA TYR A 187 -2.25 35.82 -22.41
C TYR A 187 -3.29 36.26 -23.48
N SER A 188 -4.55 36.07 -23.19
CA SER A 188 -5.62 36.51 -24.07
C SER A 188 -5.64 38.04 -24.17
N GLN A 189 -5.39 38.78 -23.10
CA GLN A 189 -5.26 40.23 -23.12
C GLN A 189 -3.98 40.68 -23.83
N ALA A 190 -2.85 40.01 -23.61
CA ALA A 190 -1.60 40.29 -24.32
C ALA A 190 -1.78 40.10 -25.83
N VAL A 191 -2.39 39.00 -26.27
CA VAL A 191 -2.69 38.75 -27.68
C VAL A 191 -3.65 39.80 -28.26
N LYS A 192 -4.72 40.19 -27.54
CA LYS A 192 -5.64 41.27 -27.95
C LYS A 192 -4.91 42.62 -28.06
N THR A 193 -3.96 42.87 -27.16
CA THR A 193 -3.17 44.13 -27.23
C THR A 193 -2.26 44.11 -28.45
N GLU A 194 -1.62 42.99 -28.78
CA GLU A 194 -0.79 42.85 -29.98
C GLU A 194 -1.58 43.04 -31.28
N VAL A 195 -2.81 42.58 -31.29
CA VAL A 195 -3.76 42.86 -32.43
C VAL A 195 -4.13 44.33 -32.50
N ALA A 196 -4.44 44.96 -31.37
CA ALA A 196 -4.80 46.39 -31.33
C ALA A 196 -3.61 47.28 -31.70
N GLU A 197 -2.38 46.84 -31.45
CA GLU A 197 -1.13 47.54 -31.85
C GLU A 197 -0.74 47.23 -33.31
N GLY A 198 -1.51 46.42 -34.05
CA GLY A 198 -1.24 46.07 -35.44
C GLY A 198 -0.03 45.16 -35.62
N LYS A 199 0.43 44.50 -34.57
CA LYS A 199 1.56 43.59 -34.59
C LYS A 199 1.18 42.17 -35.00
N LEU A 200 -0.13 41.81 -34.83
CA LEU A 200 -0.71 40.52 -35.20
C LEU A 200 -1.98 40.75 -35.96
N THR A 201 -2.23 39.92 -36.95
CA THR A 201 -3.55 39.82 -37.58
C THR A 201 -4.51 39.02 -36.69
N GLU A 202 -5.83 39.23 -36.87
CA GLU A 202 -6.84 38.46 -36.13
C GLU A 202 -6.68 36.95 -36.29
N THR A 203 -6.26 36.51 -37.50
CA THR A 203 -6.02 35.08 -37.81
C THR A 203 -4.83 34.53 -37.02
N GLU A 204 -3.72 35.25 -36.99
CA GLU A 204 -2.54 34.86 -36.22
C GLU A 204 -2.80 34.87 -34.69
N ALA A 205 -3.65 35.78 -34.25
CA ALA A 205 -4.07 35.82 -32.85
C ALA A 205 -4.93 34.61 -32.48
N LEU A 206 -5.82 34.20 -33.36
CA LEU A 206 -6.63 32.98 -33.19
C LEU A 206 -5.77 31.72 -33.17
N GLU A 207 -4.79 31.60 -34.06
CA GLU A 207 -3.87 30.49 -34.09
C GLU A 207 -3.05 30.41 -32.78
N LYS A 208 -2.52 31.54 -32.32
CA LYS A 208 -1.76 31.58 -31.05
C LYS A 208 -2.63 31.15 -29.84
N ILE A 209 -3.88 31.58 -29.78
CA ILE A 209 -4.80 31.19 -28.71
C ILE A 209 -5.11 29.69 -28.81
N GLN A 210 -5.30 29.13 -30.01
CA GLN A 210 -5.55 27.72 -30.21
C GLN A 210 -4.33 26.86 -29.86
N GLU A 211 -3.11 27.26 -30.23
CA GLU A 211 -1.88 26.56 -29.85
C GLU A 211 -1.70 26.55 -28.34
N HIS A 212 -1.98 27.67 -27.70
CA HIS A 212 -1.88 27.79 -26.25
C HIS A 212 -2.90 26.91 -25.53
N ASP A 213 -4.17 26.91 -25.97
CA ASP A 213 -5.22 26.03 -25.46
C ASP A 213 -4.84 24.55 -25.62
N ALA A 214 -4.29 24.17 -26.78
CA ALA A 214 -3.82 22.81 -27.05
C ALA A 214 -2.66 22.39 -26.12
N MET A 215 -1.73 23.34 -25.83
CA MET A 215 -0.64 23.09 -24.89
C MET A 215 -1.15 22.85 -23.47
N ILE A 216 -2.14 23.62 -23.02
CA ILE A 216 -2.78 23.43 -21.71
C ILE A 216 -3.45 22.06 -21.63
N GLN A 217 -4.19 21.67 -22.64
CA GLN A 217 -4.87 20.37 -22.69
C GLN A 217 -3.87 19.21 -22.63
N LYS A 218 -2.77 19.34 -23.37
CA LYS A 218 -1.68 18.37 -23.35
C LYS A 218 -1.07 18.25 -21.94
N ASN A 219 -0.84 19.37 -21.27
CA ASN A 219 -0.31 19.38 -19.90
C ASN A 219 -1.28 18.73 -18.91
N ARG A 220 -2.59 18.96 -19.04
CA ARG A 220 -3.62 18.30 -18.22
C ARG A 220 -3.62 16.79 -18.42
N ILE A 221 -3.50 16.31 -19.64
CA ILE A 221 -3.44 14.88 -19.96
C ILE A 221 -2.15 14.26 -19.39
N ASN A 222 -1.01 14.94 -19.51
CA ASN A 222 0.25 14.49 -18.95
C ASN A 222 0.18 14.39 -17.41
N LEU A 223 -0.39 15.38 -16.74
CA LEU A 223 -0.60 15.33 -15.29
C LEU A 223 -1.45 14.13 -14.86
N VAL A 224 -2.52 13.83 -15.58
CA VAL A 224 -3.35 12.64 -15.30
C VAL A 224 -2.54 11.36 -15.49
N ARG A 225 -1.62 11.33 -16.47
CA ARG A 225 -0.74 10.18 -16.71
C ARG A 225 0.27 10.01 -15.57
N GLU A 226 0.93 11.08 -15.15
CA GLU A 226 1.87 11.08 -14.02
C GLU A 226 1.17 10.60 -12.73
N LEU A 227 0.00 11.14 -12.42
CA LEU A 227 -0.77 10.71 -11.25
C LEU A 227 -1.18 9.24 -11.28
N ARG A 228 -1.34 8.66 -12.48
CA ARG A 228 -1.59 7.24 -12.66
C ARG A 228 -0.30 6.42 -12.43
N GLU A 229 0.83 6.87 -13.00
CA GLU A 229 2.13 6.22 -12.87
C GLU A 229 2.60 6.21 -11.41
N ASP A 230 2.35 7.29 -10.67
CA ASP A 230 2.64 7.41 -9.25
C ASP A 230 1.63 6.67 -8.33
N GLY A 231 0.63 6.01 -8.91
CA GLY A 231 -0.35 5.22 -8.16
C GLY A 231 -1.43 6.00 -7.41
N PHE A 232 -1.50 7.33 -7.60
CA PHE A 232 -2.53 8.17 -6.94
C PHE A 232 -3.94 7.97 -7.51
N ILE A 233 -4.07 7.48 -8.75
CA ILE A 233 -5.35 7.20 -9.39
C ILE A 233 -5.34 5.85 -10.10
N THR A 234 -6.52 5.20 -10.15
CA THR A 234 -6.67 3.94 -10.87
C THR A 234 -6.70 4.17 -12.39
N ASP A 235 -6.41 3.13 -13.19
CA ASP A 235 -6.54 3.19 -14.65
C ASP A 235 -7.93 3.61 -15.12
N ARG A 236 -8.97 3.21 -14.39
CA ARG A 236 -10.36 3.59 -14.68
C ARG A 236 -10.60 5.08 -14.44
N ASP A 237 -10.10 5.61 -13.33
CA ASP A 237 -10.25 7.04 -12.98
C ASP A 237 -9.45 7.92 -13.94
N ALA A 238 -8.23 7.49 -14.32
CA ALA A 238 -7.42 8.18 -15.32
C ALA A 238 -8.15 8.28 -16.67
N LYS A 239 -8.75 7.17 -17.14
CA LYS A 239 -9.50 7.13 -18.38
C LYS A 239 -10.70 8.10 -18.37
N ILE A 240 -11.50 8.08 -17.29
CA ILE A 240 -12.65 8.98 -17.14
C ILE A 240 -12.21 10.45 -17.16
N ARG A 241 -11.10 10.79 -16.50
CA ARG A 241 -10.59 12.17 -16.45
C ARG A 241 -10.04 12.63 -17.80
N VAL A 242 -9.34 11.79 -18.53
CA VAL A 242 -8.91 12.10 -19.91
C VAL A 242 -10.10 12.29 -20.84
N GLU A 243 -11.11 11.41 -20.78
CA GLU A 243 -12.34 11.55 -21.55
C GLU A 243 -13.09 12.87 -21.22
N THR A 244 -13.11 13.27 -19.96
CA THR A 244 -13.74 14.54 -19.53
C THR A 244 -13.01 15.74 -20.11
N VAL A 245 -11.68 15.73 -20.15
CA VAL A 245 -10.86 16.77 -20.76
C VAL A 245 -11.13 16.84 -22.25
N LEU A 246 -11.13 15.70 -22.95
CA LEU A 246 -11.39 15.62 -24.39
C LEU A 246 -12.81 16.06 -24.75
N ASN A 247 -13.82 15.66 -23.97
CA ASN A 247 -15.22 16.08 -24.18
C ASN A 247 -15.42 17.58 -23.92
N GLY A 248 -14.65 18.16 -23.00
CA GLY A 248 -14.62 19.60 -22.76
C GLY A 248 -14.14 20.37 -23.99
N ILE A 249 -13.14 19.85 -24.71
CA ILE A 249 -12.62 20.41 -25.96
C ILE A 249 -13.72 20.41 -27.03
N ALA A 250 -14.35 19.26 -27.27
CA ALA A 250 -15.37 19.10 -28.27
C ALA A 250 -16.55 20.05 -28.07
N LYS A 251 -16.95 20.33 -26.82
CA LYS A 251 -18.00 21.32 -26.51
C LYS A 251 -17.53 22.74 -26.74
N GLN A 252 -16.29 23.09 -26.43
CA GLN A 252 -15.77 24.43 -26.71
C GLN A 252 -15.67 24.71 -28.22
N ASP A 253 -15.26 23.72 -29.01
CA ASP A 253 -15.17 23.84 -30.43
C ASP A 253 -16.57 24.05 -31.08
N GLN A 254 -17.59 23.31 -30.63
CA GLN A 254 -18.97 23.50 -31.05
C GLN A 254 -19.54 24.90 -30.73
N ILE A 255 -19.18 25.45 -29.55
CA ILE A 255 -19.58 26.78 -29.13
C ILE A 255 -18.89 27.86 -30.01
N LYS A 256 -17.60 27.62 -30.33
CA LYS A 256 -16.84 28.53 -31.22
C LYS A 256 -17.40 28.53 -32.66
N GLU A 257 -17.69 27.35 -33.22
CA GLU A 257 -18.31 27.22 -34.52
C GLU A 257 -19.70 27.95 -34.60
N ALA A 258 -20.53 27.73 -33.58
CA ALA A 258 -21.83 28.41 -33.50
C ALA A 258 -21.69 29.94 -33.35
N ALA A 259 -20.66 30.45 -32.70
CA ALA A 259 -20.39 31.88 -32.56
C ALA A 259 -19.86 32.51 -33.86
N VAL A 260 -19.11 31.75 -34.68
CA VAL A 260 -18.67 32.18 -36.00
C VAL A 260 -19.82 32.25 -36.96
N GLU A 261 -20.69 31.22 -37.00
CA GLU A 261 -21.91 31.22 -37.83
C GLU A 261 -22.85 32.39 -37.49
N GLN A 262 -23.02 32.75 -36.21
CA GLN A 262 -23.83 33.90 -35.82
C GLN A 262 -23.22 35.24 -36.25
N LYS A 263 -21.89 35.37 -36.27
CA LYS A 263 -21.24 36.58 -36.78
C LYS A 263 -21.36 36.74 -38.30
N ASP A 264 -21.26 35.64 -39.04
CA ASP A 264 -21.43 35.65 -40.48
C ASP A 264 -22.87 36.02 -40.90
N ILE A 265 -23.86 35.53 -40.14
CA ILE A 265 -25.27 35.90 -40.35
C ILE A 265 -25.53 37.38 -40.04
N ALA A 266 -24.94 37.89 -38.91
CA ALA A 266 -25.08 39.30 -38.55
C ALA A 266 -24.37 40.23 -39.53
N GLY A 267 -23.29 39.79 -40.16
CA GLY A 267 -22.62 40.51 -41.25
C GLY A 267 -23.42 40.59 -42.53
N ILE A 268 -24.17 39.54 -42.86
CA ILE A 268 -25.03 39.47 -44.04
C ILE A 268 -26.24 40.40 -43.88
N ASP A 269 -26.84 40.46 -42.71
CA ASP A 269 -27.99 41.35 -42.45
C ASP A 269 -27.61 42.84 -42.56
N GLN A 270 -26.41 43.25 -42.24
CA GLN A 270 -25.93 44.60 -42.45
C GLN A 270 -25.79 44.96 -43.94
N PHE A 271 -25.42 44.01 -44.76
CA PHE A 271 -25.32 44.22 -46.21
C PHE A 271 -26.67 44.40 -46.88
N PHE A 272 -27.72 43.78 -46.40
CA PHE A 272 -29.06 43.90 -46.95
C PHE A 272 -29.82 45.18 -46.50
N THR A 273 -29.47 45.78 -45.38
CA THR A 273 -30.08 47.04 -44.90
C THR A 273 -29.52 48.28 -45.57
N GLU A 274 -28.32 48.23 -46.19
CA GLU A 274 -27.74 49.38 -46.94
C GLU A 274 -28.22 49.48 -48.39
N GLU A 275 -28.86 48.45 -48.95
CA GLU A 275 -29.43 48.50 -50.32
C GLU A 275 -30.86 48.98 -50.40
N GLU A 276 -31.63 49.10 -49.31
CA GLU A 276 -33.00 49.63 -49.30
C GLU A 276 -33.10 51.14 -49.09
N GLU A 277 -31.99 51.86 -48.83
CA GLU A 277 -32.03 53.35 -48.71
C GLU A 277 -31.40 54.12 -49.92
N LYS A 278 -31.35 53.50 -51.08
CA LYS A 278 -31.03 54.19 -52.35
C LYS A 278 -32.16 54.00 -53.35
#